data_bdbc7db7de7a408ebc319dd1e6f1cbf6
#
_entry.id   bdbc7db7de7a408ebc319dd1e6f1cbf6
#
_cell.length_a   1.000
_cell.length_b   1.000
_cell.length_c   1.000
_cell.angle_alpha   90.00
_cell.angle_beta   90.00
_cell.angle_gamma   90.00
#
_symmetry.space_group_name_H-M   'P 1'
#
loop_
_entity.id
_entity.type
_entity.pdbx_description
1 polymer ?
#
loop_
_entity_poly.entity_id
_entity_poly.type
_entity_poly.pdbx_seq_one_letter_code
_entity_poly.pdbx_strand_id
1 'polypeptide(L)'
;LYNKKVVFLQIDILHSQKYIITMNTENNENQEEKKTDEQTQKVKIYIIDTGKIKQTKAFARQDGAILGIVWIASFVCTMMAVEPKYQMLGLLSNILIISTPFVVAKRLKYFRDFVREGHISFRHGLYYCIQTFFYATLLLTIVQYLWFRFMDTGMFMTQLQTNYQMIAQVYQLTAEETKALFDAISMMKPIAWASMFMITDLVAGAILSPILAAIFAKKKIAN
;
A
#
# COMPACT_ATOMS: atom_id res chain seq x y z
N LEU A 1 38.07 -26.85 -74.82
CA LEU A 1 36.85 -26.08 -74.55
C LEU A 1 36.12 -26.55 -73.28
N TYR A 2 36.26 -27.82 -72.89
CA TYR A 2 35.58 -28.38 -71.74
C TYR A 2 36.10 -27.86 -70.38
N ASN A 3 37.39 -27.61 -70.26
CA ASN A 3 38.10 -27.17 -69.09
C ASN A 3 37.75 -25.73 -68.63
N LYS A 4 37.47 -24.83 -69.60
CA LYS A 4 37.10 -23.44 -69.31
C LYS A 4 35.68 -23.32 -68.64
N LYS A 5 34.73 -24.15 -69.05
CA LYS A 5 33.37 -24.16 -68.51
C LYS A 5 33.34 -24.64 -67.09
N VAL A 6 34.12 -25.66 -66.70
CA VAL A 6 34.20 -26.21 -65.36
C VAL A 6 34.81 -25.17 -64.41
N VAL A 7 35.86 -24.43 -64.84
CA VAL A 7 36.48 -23.38 -64.03
C VAL A 7 35.51 -22.20 -63.78
N PHE A 8 34.75 -21.80 -64.82
CA PHE A 8 33.71 -20.73 -64.62
C PHE A 8 32.64 -21.14 -63.71
N LEU A 9 32.09 -22.39 -63.75
CA LEU A 9 31.07 -22.90 -62.82
C LEU A 9 31.59 -22.97 -61.38
N GLN A 10 32.87 -23.28 -61.19
CA GLN A 10 33.50 -23.36 -59.86
C GLN A 10 33.69 -21.97 -59.24
N ILE A 11 33.95 -20.95 -60.00
CA ILE A 11 34.06 -19.55 -59.59
C ILE A 11 32.69 -19.00 -59.21
N ASP A 12 31.63 -19.32 -59.97
CA ASP A 12 30.26 -18.88 -59.65
C ASP A 12 29.73 -19.54 -58.38
N ILE A 13 30.04 -20.81 -58.14
CA ILE A 13 29.67 -21.51 -56.88
C ILE A 13 30.41 -20.90 -55.67
N LEU A 14 31.68 -20.60 -55.79
CA LEU A 14 32.48 -19.94 -54.75
C LEU A 14 31.97 -18.52 -54.43
N HIS A 15 31.56 -17.77 -55.48
CA HIS A 15 30.98 -16.44 -55.29
C HIS A 15 29.62 -16.50 -54.59
N SER A 16 28.76 -17.43 -54.99
CA SER A 16 27.45 -17.68 -54.33
C SER A 16 27.61 -18.12 -52.90
N GLN A 17 28.54 -19.02 -52.59
CA GLN A 17 28.81 -19.45 -51.20
C GLN A 17 29.34 -18.30 -50.35
N LYS A 18 30.24 -17.45 -50.88
CA LYS A 18 30.74 -16.27 -50.16
C LYS A 18 29.61 -15.28 -49.87
N TYR A 19 28.69 -15.07 -50.81
CA TYR A 19 27.52 -14.21 -50.64
C TYR A 19 26.56 -14.70 -49.58
N ILE A 20 26.28 -16.02 -49.52
CA ILE A 20 25.44 -16.66 -48.54
C ILE A 20 26.06 -16.58 -47.12
N ILE A 21 27.38 -16.78 -47.00
CA ILE A 21 28.09 -16.64 -45.74
C ILE A 21 28.04 -15.21 -45.24
N THR A 22 28.25 -14.21 -46.11
CA THR A 22 28.18 -12.79 -45.74
C THR A 22 26.77 -12.42 -45.25
N MET A 23 25.72 -12.82 -45.97
CA MET A 23 24.34 -12.57 -45.57
C MET A 23 23.97 -13.25 -44.24
N ASN A 24 24.45 -14.47 -43.99
CA ASN A 24 24.21 -15.18 -42.73
C ASN A 24 24.94 -14.52 -41.55
N THR A 25 26.15 -13.98 -41.80
CA THR A 25 26.90 -13.26 -40.75
C THR A 25 26.21 -11.95 -40.41
N GLU A 26 25.80 -11.17 -41.41
CA GLU A 26 25.06 -9.92 -41.22
C GLU A 26 23.70 -10.11 -40.52
N ASN A 27 22.97 -11.19 -40.85
CA ASN A 27 21.72 -11.53 -40.19
C ASN A 27 21.92 -11.97 -38.73
N ASN A 28 23.01 -12.67 -38.40
CA ASN A 28 23.33 -13.06 -37.05
C ASN A 28 23.76 -11.86 -36.20
N GLU A 29 24.59 -10.96 -36.72
CA GLU A 29 25.00 -9.72 -36.05
C GLU A 29 23.77 -8.83 -35.73
N ASN A 30 22.87 -8.65 -36.70
CA ASN A 30 21.62 -7.90 -36.53
C ASN A 30 20.66 -8.54 -35.49
N GLN A 31 20.65 -9.88 -35.35
CA GLN A 31 19.85 -10.57 -34.35
C GLN A 31 20.45 -10.47 -32.94
N GLU A 32 21.79 -10.50 -32.83
CA GLU A 32 22.47 -10.30 -31.54
C GLU A 32 22.35 -8.86 -31.05
N GLU A 33 22.47 -7.88 -31.94
CA GLU A 33 22.28 -6.47 -31.60
C GLU A 33 20.85 -6.20 -31.12
N LYS A 34 19.82 -6.72 -31.79
CA LYS A 34 18.42 -6.63 -31.35
C LYS A 34 18.16 -7.28 -30.02
N LYS A 35 18.76 -8.45 -29.74
CA LYS A 35 18.62 -9.12 -28.45
C LYS A 35 19.29 -8.34 -27.33
N THR A 36 20.44 -7.76 -27.59
CA THR A 36 21.19 -6.93 -26.63
C THR A 36 20.42 -5.66 -26.29
N ASP A 37 19.85 -5.00 -27.29
CA ASP A 37 19.03 -3.80 -27.11
C ASP A 37 17.75 -4.11 -26.32
N GLU A 38 17.08 -5.23 -26.61
CA GLU A 38 15.88 -5.65 -25.89
C GLU A 38 16.17 -6.00 -24.43
N GLN A 39 17.29 -6.64 -24.14
CA GLN A 39 17.75 -6.93 -22.79
C GLN A 39 18.14 -5.64 -22.05
N THR A 40 18.85 -4.74 -22.69
CA THR A 40 19.24 -3.45 -22.10
C THR A 40 18.00 -2.61 -21.77
N GLN A 41 17.00 -2.61 -22.64
CA GLN A 41 15.74 -1.90 -22.44
C GLN A 41 14.92 -2.51 -21.30
N LYS A 42 14.85 -3.85 -21.19
CA LYS A 42 14.21 -4.57 -20.09
C LYS A 42 14.88 -4.26 -18.75
N VAL A 43 16.21 -4.28 -18.69
CA VAL A 43 16.98 -3.94 -17.49
C VAL A 43 16.74 -2.47 -17.09
N LYS A 44 16.75 -1.54 -18.04
CA LYS A 44 16.49 -0.12 -17.79
C LYS A 44 15.09 0.13 -17.26
N ILE A 45 14.08 -0.54 -17.79
CA ILE A 45 12.68 -0.48 -17.30
C ILE A 45 12.60 -1.01 -15.87
N TYR A 46 13.23 -2.16 -15.59
CA TYR A 46 13.24 -2.76 -14.26
C TYR A 46 13.88 -1.85 -13.20
N ILE A 47 15.01 -1.23 -13.50
CA ILE A 47 15.70 -0.28 -12.61
C ILE A 47 14.84 0.96 -12.34
N ILE A 48 14.18 1.50 -13.37
CA ILE A 48 13.29 2.66 -13.23
C ILE A 48 12.09 2.33 -12.34
N ASP A 49 11.49 1.16 -12.51
CA ASP A 49 10.32 0.75 -11.69
C ASP A 49 10.70 0.50 -10.23
N THR A 50 11.84 -0.15 -9.97
CA THR A 50 12.34 -0.35 -8.60
C THR A 50 12.67 0.97 -7.90
N GLY A 51 13.23 1.94 -8.60
CA GLY A 51 13.47 3.29 -8.07
C GLY A 51 12.17 3.99 -7.68
N LYS A 52 11.16 3.92 -8.52
CA LYS A 52 9.84 4.49 -8.28
C LYS A 52 9.13 3.85 -7.09
N ILE A 53 9.23 2.53 -6.93
CA ILE A 53 8.64 1.80 -5.80
C ILE A 53 9.34 2.19 -4.49
N LYS A 54 10.68 2.24 -4.47
CA LYS A 54 11.45 2.67 -3.29
C LYS A 54 11.08 4.09 -2.86
N GLN A 55 10.97 5.01 -3.81
CA GLN A 55 10.56 6.39 -3.55
C GLN A 55 9.13 6.44 -2.98
N THR A 56 8.18 5.73 -3.59
CA THR A 56 6.80 5.65 -3.12
C THR A 56 6.73 5.14 -1.68
N LYS A 57 7.49 4.08 -1.36
CA LYS A 57 7.55 3.50 -0.02
C LYS A 57 8.14 4.48 1.02
N ALA A 58 9.17 5.24 0.64
CA ALA A 58 9.79 6.21 1.53
C ALA A 58 8.82 7.35 1.91
N PHE A 59 8.11 7.91 0.93
CA PHE A 59 7.09 8.93 1.16
C PHE A 59 5.88 8.38 1.92
N ALA A 60 5.38 7.20 1.56
CA ALA A 60 4.27 6.56 2.25
C ALA A 60 4.58 6.28 3.74
N ARG A 61 5.83 5.95 4.06
CA ARG A 61 6.28 5.77 5.46
C ARG A 61 6.23 7.09 6.24
N GLN A 62 6.72 8.18 5.65
CA GLN A 62 6.68 9.51 6.27
C GLN A 62 5.23 9.97 6.47
N ASP A 63 4.40 9.84 5.45
CA ASP A 63 3.01 10.27 5.48
C ASP A 63 2.16 9.36 6.37
N GLY A 64 2.49 8.08 6.44
CA GLY A 64 1.92 7.13 7.40
C GLY A 64 2.25 7.47 8.85
N ALA A 65 3.46 7.97 9.12
CA ALA A 65 3.81 8.45 10.46
C ALA A 65 2.97 9.69 10.84
N ILE A 66 2.75 10.62 9.92
CA ILE A 66 1.89 11.78 10.16
C ILE A 66 0.44 11.35 10.45
N LEU A 67 -0.10 10.43 9.64
CA LEU A 67 -1.43 9.88 9.85
C LEU A 67 -1.51 9.12 11.19
N GLY A 68 -0.48 8.35 11.52
CA GLY A 68 -0.37 7.61 12.78
C GLY A 68 -0.40 8.53 14.00
N ILE A 69 0.24 9.71 13.95
CA ILE A 69 0.17 10.71 15.02
C ILE A 69 -1.27 11.23 15.18
N VAL A 70 -1.98 11.50 14.08
CA VAL A 70 -3.39 11.92 14.12
C VAL A 70 -4.25 10.82 14.76
N TRP A 71 -4.03 9.56 14.42
CA TRP A 71 -4.74 8.43 14.99
C TRP A 71 -4.42 8.19 16.46
N ILE A 72 -3.14 8.35 16.86
CA ILE A 72 -2.74 8.28 18.28
C ILE A 72 -3.44 9.38 19.08
N ALA A 73 -3.47 10.61 18.56
CA ALA A 73 -4.18 11.69 19.22
C ALA A 73 -5.67 11.39 19.37
N SER A 74 -6.31 10.85 18.33
CA SER A 74 -7.69 10.40 18.38
C SER A 74 -7.90 9.30 19.42
N PHE A 75 -7.05 8.27 19.45
CA PHE A 75 -7.11 7.18 20.41
C PHE A 75 -6.98 7.69 21.85
N VAL A 76 -6.00 8.55 22.13
CA VAL A 76 -5.83 9.15 23.46
C VAL A 76 -7.06 9.95 23.87
N CYS A 77 -7.62 10.77 22.96
CA CYS A 77 -8.87 11.49 23.22
C CYS A 77 -10.05 10.55 23.52
N THR A 78 -10.16 9.43 22.80
CA THR A 78 -11.19 8.40 23.04
C THR A 78 -11.03 7.79 24.43
N MET A 79 -9.82 7.41 24.80
CA MET A 79 -9.57 6.80 26.12
C MET A 79 -9.81 7.78 27.27
N MET A 80 -9.43 9.04 27.11
CA MET A 80 -9.70 10.07 28.11
C MET A 80 -11.20 10.41 28.21
N ALA A 81 -11.95 10.33 27.12
CA ALA A 81 -13.40 10.61 27.11
C ALA A 81 -14.25 9.59 27.90
N VAL A 82 -13.67 8.45 28.29
CA VAL A 82 -14.31 7.49 29.19
C VAL A 82 -14.61 8.12 30.56
N GLU A 83 -13.75 9.05 30.99
CA GLU A 83 -13.98 9.79 32.23
C GLU A 83 -15.01 10.93 32.00
N PRO A 84 -16.09 11.04 32.80
CA PRO A 84 -17.15 12.03 32.58
C PRO A 84 -16.65 13.48 32.47
N LYS A 85 -15.59 13.82 33.19
CA LYS A 85 -14.95 15.14 33.15
C LYS A 85 -14.45 15.53 31.77
N TYR A 86 -14.02 14.54 30.95
CA TYR A 86 -13.37 14.75 29.65
C TYR A 86 -14.23 14.28 28.48
N GLN A 87 -15.52 14.05 28.66
CA GLN A 87 -16.44 13.52 27.64
C GLN A 87 -16.40 14.31 26.30
N MET A 88 -16.13 15.61 26.35
CA MET A 88 -15.99 16.45 25.14
C MET A 88 -14.83 16.02 24.24
N LEU A 89 -13.79 15.34 24.77
CA LEU A 89 -12.70 14.80 23.96
C LEU A 89 -13.17 13.70 23.00
N GLY A 90 -14.29 13.03 23.29
CA GLY A 90 -14.91 12.07 22.38
C GLY A 90 -15.34 12.70 21.05
N LEU A 91 -15.86 13.94 21.09
CA LEU A 91 -16.19 14.68 19.87
C LEU A 91 -14.93 15.02 19.07
N LEU A 92 -13.86 15.44 19.75
CA LEU A 92 -12.57 15.73 19.10
C LEU A 92 -11.99 14.47 18.46
N SER A 93 -12.05 13.34 19.15
CA SER A 93 -11.64 12.04 18.61
C SER A 93 -12.38 11.71 17.30
N ASN A 94 -13.71 11.84 17.29
CA ASN A 94 -14.50 11.58 16.09
C ASN A 94 -14.12 12.51 14.92
N ILE A 95 -13.86 13.78 15.18
CA ILE A 95 -13.40 14.73 14.17
C ILE A 95 -12.04 14.29 13.59
N LEU A 96 -11.11 13.86 14.44
CA LEU A 96 -9.79 13.38 14.00
C LEU A 96 -9.91 12.12 13.13
N ILE A 97 -10.75 11.15 13.49
CA ILE A 97 -10.98 9.95 12.67
C ILE A 97 -11.63 10.30 11.33
N ILE A 98 -12.66 11.14 11.32
CA ILE A 98 -13.34 11.60 10.10
C ILE A 98 -12.37 12.39 9.20
N SER A 99 -11.36 13.04 9.76
CA SER A 99 -10.34 13.76 8.98
C SER A 99 -9.39 12.83 8.21
N THR A 100 -9.32 11.54 8.52
CA THR A 100 -8.42 10.55 7.91
C THR A 100 -8.39 10.59 6.38
N PRO A 101 -9.52 10.46 5.65
CA PRO A 101 -9.51 10.50 4.18
C PRO A 101 -8.98 11.83 3.64
N PHE A 102 -9.23 12.94 4.30
CA PHE A 102 -8.74 14.25 3.89
C PHE A 102 -7.22 14.40 4.08
N VAL A 103 -6.69 13.88 5.19
CA VAL A 103 -5.24 13.85 5.45
C VAL A 103 -4.54 13.03 4.38
N VAL A 104 -5.00 11.80 4.12
CA VAL A 104 -4.40 10.92 3.10
C VAL A 104 -4.55 11.51 1.70
N ALA A 105 -5.72 12.07 1.36
CA ALA A 105 -5.96 12.74 0.09
C ALA A 105 -4.98 13.90 -0.15
N LYS A 106 -4.78 14.76 0.85
CA LYS A 106 -3.84 15.88 0.79
C LYS A 106 -2.41 15.42 0.59
N ARG A 107 -1.99 14.37 1.30
CA ARG A 107 -0.65 13.79 1.18
C ARG A 107 -0.44 13.09 -0.16
N LEU A 108 -1.42 12.32 -0.64
CA LEU A 108 -1.39 11.70 -1.97
C LEU A 108 -1.33 12.74 -3.09
N LYS A 109 -2.12 13.83 -2.97
CA LYS A 109 -2.07 14.96 -3.92
C LYS A 109 -0.69 15.60 -3.92
N TYR A 110 -0.12 15.87 -2.74
CA TYR A 110 1.24 16.41 -2.62
C TYR A 110 2.26 15.48 -3.29
N PHE A 111 2.23 14.18 -2.99
CA PHE A 111 3.10 13.19 -3.60
C PHE A 111 2.98 13.17 -5.13
N ARG A 112 1.73 13.22 -5.66
CA ARG A 112 1.48 13.28 -7.10
C ARG A 112 2.08 14.54 -7.73
N ASP A 113 1.79 15.70 -7.15
CA ASP A 113 2.07 16.99 -7.79
C ASP A 113 3.57 17.35 -7.69
N PHE A 114 4.21 17.12 -6.54
CA PHE A 114 5.60 17.53 -6.29
C PHE A 114 6.64 16.43 -6.55
N VAL A 115 6.27 15.16 -6.37
CA VAL A 115 7.22 14.05 -6.47
C VAL A 115 7.07 13.28 -7.79
N ARG A 116 5.86 13.29 -8.35
CA ARG A 116 5.49 12.57 -9.57
C ARG A 116 5.12 13.50 -10.74
N GLU A 117 5.56 14.75 -10.70
CA GLU A 117 5.38 15.71 -11.80
C GLU A 117 3.91 15.83 -12.25
N GLY A 118 2.99 15.77 -11.30
CA GLY A 118 1.56 15.89 -11.56
C GLY A 118 0.86 14.62 -12.05
N HIS A 119 1.57 13.50 -12.22
CA HIS A 119 1.02 12.27 -12.80
C HIS A 119 1.25 11.06 -11.87
N ILE A 120 0.17 10.35 -11.57
CA ILE A 120 0.23 9.08 -10.84
C ILE A 120 -0.78 8.09 -11.41
N SER A 121 -0.35 6.86 -11.69
CA SER A 121 -1.27 5.81 -12.11
C SER A 121 -2.08 5.30 -10.91
N PHE A 122 -3.27 4.76 -11.16
CA PHE A 122 -4.11 4.15 -10.12
C PHE A 122 -3.34 3.14 -9.26
N ARG A 123 -2.57 2.23 -9.88
CA ARG A 123 -1.80 1.21 -9.16
C ARG A 123 -0.76 1.82 -8.21
N HIS A 124 -0.05 2.86 -8.63
CA HIS A 124 0.93 3.54 -7.77
C HIS A 124 0.26 4.35 -6.66
N GLY A 125 -0.88 5.00 -6.94
CA GLY A 125 -1.69 5.68 -5.92
C GLY A 125 -2.25 4.70 -4.89
N LEU A 126 -2.76 3.55 -5.35
CA LEU A 126 -3.25 2.48 -4.48
C LEU A 126 -2.14 1.93 -3.58
N TYR A 127 -0.97 1.62 -4.17
CA TYR A 127 0.18 1.15 -3.40
C TYR A 127 0.63 2.18 -2.35
N TYR A 128 0.68 3.45 -2.72
CA TYR A 128 1.00 4.54 -1.80
C TYR A 128 0.02 4.61 -0.62
N CYS A 129 -1.29 4.59 -0.89
CA CYS A 129 -2.33 4.65 0.15
C CYS A 129 -2.25 3.44 1.10
N ILE A 130 -2.17 2.22 0.54
CA ILE A 130 -2.04 0.98 1.34
C ILE A 130 -0.81 1.05 2.27
N GLN A 131 0.34 1.49 1.74
CA GLN A 131 1.56 1.62 2.55
C GLN A 131 1.41 2.71 3.62
N THR A 132 0.75 3.83 3.31
CA THR A 132 0.48 4.91 4.26
C THR A 132 -0.37 4.43 5.43
N PHE A 133 -1.48 3.75 5.15
CA PHE A 133 -2.34 3.15 6.17
C PHE A 133 -1.60 2.09 6.99
N PHE A 134 -0.83 1.22 6.32
CA PHE A 134 -0.05 0.20 7.00
C PHE A 134 0.93 0.78 8.03
N TYR A 135 1.71 1.81 7.66
CA TYR A 135 2.64 2.45 8.60
C TYR A 135 1.92 3.22 9.72
N ALA A 136 0.78 3.85 9.43
CA ALA A 136 -0.04 4.50 10.44
C ALA A 136 -0.58 3.50 11.47
N THR A 137 -1.13 2.38 10.99
CA THR A 137 -1.64 1.31 11.83
C THR A 137 -0.55 0.71 12.72
N LEU A 138 0.64 0.42 12.17
CA LEU A 138 1.75 -0.10 12.98
C LEU A 138 2.11 0.84 14.14
N LEU A 139 2.17 2.13 13.87
CA LEU A 139 2.50 3.12 14.90
C LEU A 139 1.42 3.19 15.98
N LEU A 140 0.15 3.21 15.57
CA LEU A 140 -0.98 3.21 16.48
C LEU A 140 -1.05 1.93 17.33
N THR A 141 -0.85 0.76 16.72
CA THR A 141 -0.88 -0.54 17.41
C THR A 141 0.13 -0.62 18.56
N ILE A 142 1.33 -0.07 18.39
CA ILE A 142 2.33 -0.02 19.47
C ILE A 142 1.80 0.80 20.64
N VAL A 143 1.20 1.95 20.38
CA VAL A 143 0.64 2.81 21.42
C VAL A 143 -0.56 2.15 22.11
N GLN A 144 -1.45 1.52 21.33
CA GLN A 144 -2.59 0.77 21.86
C GLN A 144 -2.14 -0.38 22.76
N TYR A 145 -1.13 -1.15 22.33
CA TYR A 145 -0.58 -2.23 23.16
C TYR A 145 -0.02 -1.70 24.48
N LEU A 146 0.78 -0.62 24.45
CA LEU A 146 1.35 0.00 25.65
C LEU A 146 0.23 0.52 26.58
N TRP A 147 -0.80 1.13 26.02
CA TRP A 147 -1.96 1.60 26.78
C TRP A 147 -2.66 0.45 27.51
N PHE A 148 -3.10 -0.59 26.79
CA PHE A 148 -3.80 -1.72 27.39
C PHE A 148 -2.93 -2.54 28.35
N ARG A 149 -1.61 -2.49 28.20
CA ARG A 149 -0.70 -3.24 29.08
C ARG A 149 -0.35 -2.51 30.36
N PHE A 150 -0.25 -1.19 30.32
CA PHE A 150 0.36 -0.39 31.40
C PHE A 150 -0.55 0.72 31.96
N MET A 151 -1.49 1.24 31.19
CA MET A 151 -2.27 2.42 31.55
C MET A 151 -3.75 2.13 31.80
N ASP A 152 -4.28 1.05 31.23
CA ASP A 152 -5.69 0.70 31.45
C ASP A 152 -5.92 0.20 32.90
N THR A 153 -6.72 0.96 33.63
CA THR A 153 -7.12 0.66 35.02
C THR A 153 -8.43 -0.13 35.10
N GLY A 154 -8.86 -0.75 34.00
CA GLY A 154 -10.14 -1.44 33.85
C GLY A 154 -11.29 -0.54 33.39
N MET A 155 -11.05 0.76 33.21
CA MET A 155 -12.08 1.70 32.73
C MET A 155 -12.55 1.35 31.31
N PHE A 156 -11.66 0.89 30.45
CA PHE A 156 -12.02 0.43 29.11
C PHE A 156 -13.02 -0.74 29.16
N MET A 157 -12.78 -1.72 30.03
CA MET A 157 -13.67 -2.87 30.18
C MET A 157 -15.03 -2.45 30.73
N THR A 158 -15.06 -1.52 31.68
CA THR A 158 -16.33 -0.98 32.24
C THR A 158 -17.15 -0.28 31.15
N GLN A 159 -16.50 0.56 30.32
CA GLN A 159 -17.15 1.23 29.18
C GLN A 159 -17.62 0.22 28.13
N LEU A 160 -16.82 -0.79 27.87
CA LEU A 160 -17.18 -1.86 26.95
C LEU A 160 -18.41 -2.62 27.43
N GLN A 161 -18.49 -2.96 28.71
CA GLN A 161 -19.64 -3.62 29.31
C GLN A 161 -20.90 -2.77 29.16
N THR A 162 -20.83 -1.47 29.43
CA THR A 162 -21.96 -0.54 29.26
C THR A 162 -22.42 -0.51 27.80
N ASN A 163 -21.50 -0.43 26.83
CA ASN A 163 -21.81 -0.45 25.40
C ASN A 163 -22.46 -1.79 24.98
N TYR A 164 -21.97 -2.92 25.50
CA TYR A 164 -22.55 -4.24 25.21
C TYR A 164 -23.97 -4.38 25.77
N GLN A 165 -24.24 -3.83 26.96
CA GLN A 165 -25.60 -3.82 27.51
C GLN A 165 -26.56 -3.03 26.61
N MET A 166 -26.13 -1.87 26.07
CA MET A 166 -26.94 -1.10 25.12
C MET A 166 -27.20 -1.89 23.82
N ILE A 167 -26.17 -2.54 23.30
CA ILE A 167 -26.28 -3.37 22.08
C ILE A 167 -27.20 -4.55 22.33
N ALA A 168 -27.08 -5.23 23.48
CA ALA A 168 -27.95 -6.35 23.89
C ALA A 168 -29.42 -5.94 23.91
N GLN A 169 -29.74 -4.76 24.41
CA GLN A 169 -31.11 -4.23 24.39
C GLN A 169 -31.63 -4.00 22.97
N VAL A 170 -30.81 -3.43 22.08
CA VAL A 170 -31.19 -3.15 20.67
C VAL A 170 -31.42 -4.44 19.88
N TYR A 171 -30.55 -5.44 20.07
CA TYR A 171 -30.64 -6.72 19.38
C TYR A 171 -31.42 -7.79 20.10
N GLN A 172 -32.04 -7.46 21.27
CA GLN A 172 -32.85 -8.36 22.10
C GLN A 172 -32.09 -9.64 22.48
N LEU A 173 -30.80 -9.52 22.76
CA LEU A 173 -29.99 -10.63 23.25
C LEU A 173 -30.41 -11.06 24.63
N THR A 174 -30.35 -12.36 24.90
CA THR A 174 -30.63 -12.89 26.24
C THR A 174 -29.52 -12.50 27.22
N ALA A 175 -29.84 -12.51 28.51
CA ALA A 175 -28.84 -12.24 29.55
C ALA A 175 -27.68 -13.23 29.55
N GLU A 176 -27.93 -14.49 29.17
CA GLU A 176 -26.90 -15.54 29.08
C GLU A 176 -25.96 -15.28 27.88
N GLU A 177 -26.51 -14.95 26.71
CA GLU A 177 -25.70 -14.59 25.51
C GLU A 177 -24.84 -13.35 25.76
N THR A 178 -25.43 -12.33 26.39
CA THR A 178 -24.71 -11.09 26.73
C THR A 178 -23.57 -11.37 27.70
N LYS A 179 -23.81 -12.19 28.72
CA LYS A 179 -22.80 -12.59 29.71
C LYS A 179 -21.70 -13.43 29.08
N ALA A 180 -22.04 -14.44 28.27
CA ALA A 180 -21.06 -15.30 27.60
C ALA A 180 -20.14 -14.51 26.67
N LEU A 181 -20.70 -13.55 25.91
CA LEU A 181 -19.93 -12.64 25.05
C LEU A 181 -18.96 -11.78 25.88
N PHE A 182 -19.46 -11.18 26.97
CA PHE A 182 -18.62 -10.32 27.79
C PHE A 182 -17.53 -11.11 28.52
N ASP A 183 -17.82 -12.31 29.01
CA ASP A 183 -16.82 -13.17 29.64
C ASP A 183 -15.72 -13.56 28.66
N ALA A 184 -16.05 -13.91 27.40
CA ALA A 184 -15.09 -14.21 26.37
C ALA A 184 -14.17 -13.00 26.06
N ILE A 185 -14.76 -11.80 26.01
CA ILE A 185 -14.03 -10.56 25.71
C ILE A 185 -13.14 -10.14 26.89
N SER A 186 -13.63 -10.31 28.14
CA SER A 186 -12.89 -9.94 29.36
C SER A 186 -11.62 -10.79 29.56
N MET A 187 -11.59 -12.00 28.99
CA MET A 187 -10.41 -12.89 29.02
C MET A 187 -9.33 -12.50 28.00
N MET A 188 -9.58 -11.53 27.10
CA MET A 188 -8.63 -11.14 26.07
C MET A 188 -7.41 -10.44 26.66
N LYS A 189 -6.23 -10.90 26.26
CA LYS A 189 -4.95 -10.27 26.64
C LYS A 189 -4.77 -8.93 25.93
N PRO A 190 -3.98 -7.99 26.49
CA PRO A 190 -3.68 -6.70 25.86
C PRO A 190 -3.21 -6.80 24.39
N ILE A 191 -2.41 -7.81 24.07
CA ILE A 191 -1.95 -8.04 22.69
C ILE A 191 -3.08 -8.42 21.75
N ALA A 192 -4.08 -9.16 22.22
CA ALA A 192 -5.24 -9.55 21.41
C ALA A 192 -6.09 -8.31 21.08
N TRP A 193 -6.29 -7.40 22.02
CA TRP A 193 -6.95 -6.12 21.78
C TRP A 193 -6.22 -5.27 20.74
N ALA A 194 -4.93 -5.07 20.93
CA ALA A 194 -4.12 -4.32 19.97
C ALA A 194 -4.14 -4.95 18.57
N SER A 195 -4.11 -6.29 18.47
CA SER A 195 -4.18 -7.02 17.19
C SER A 195 -5.55 -6.87 16.53
N MET A 196 -6.62 -6.91 17.29
CA MET A 196 -7.98 -6.73 16.78
C MET A 196 -8.16 -5.32 16.18
N PHE A 197 -7.73 -4.29 16.89
CA PHE A 197 -7.75 -2.92 16.38
C PHE A 197 -6.86 -2.78 15.14
N MET A 198 -5.67 -3.37 15.15
CA MET A 198 -4.77 -3.36 13.99
C MET A 198 -5.45 -3.94 12.75
N ILE A 199 -6.12 -5.07 12.86
CA ILE A 199 -6.83 -5.69 11.74
C ILE A 199 -7.95 -4.78 11.25
N THR A 200 -8.73 -4.22 12.15
CA THR A 200 -9.83 -3.30 11.83
C THR A 200 -9.33 -2.06 11.06
N ASP A 201 -8.25 -1.45 11.53
CA ASP A 201 -7.62 -0.28 10.90
C ASP A 201 -7.05 -0.62 9.50
N LEU A 202 -6.42 -1.80 9.35
CA LEU A 202 -5.93 -2.28 8.06
C LEU A 202 -7.07 -2.52 7.06
N VAL A 203 -8.17 -3.11 7.51
CA VAL A 203 -9.36 -3.33 6.66
C VAL A 203 -9.97 -2.00 6.24
N ALA A 204 -10.14 -1.05 7.16
CA ALA A 204 -10.63 0.28 6.85
C ALA A 204 -9.70 1.01 5.84
N GLY A 205 -8.39 0.92 6.04
CA GLY A 205 -7.38 1.45 5.12
C GLY A 205 -7.43 0.79 3.74
N ALA A 206 -7.64 -0.54 3.69
CA ALA A 206 -7.77 -1.27 2.43
C ALA A 206 -9.02 -0.86 1.64
N ILE A 207 -10.13 -0.54 2.32
CA ILE A 207 -11.37 -0.05 1.70
C ILE A 207 -11.21 1.39 1.20
N LEU A 208 -10.57 2.27 1.97
CA LEU A 208 -10.38 3.66 1.60
C LEU A 208 -9.33 3.86 0.51
N SER A 209 -8.30 3.01 0.46
CA SER A 209 -7.19 3.14 -0.48
C SER A 209 -7.60 3.17 -1.96
N PRO A 210 -8.45 2.25 -2.48
CA PRO A 210 -8.86 2.29 -3.88
C PRO A 210 -9.71 3.52 -4.20
N ILE A 211 -10.53 3.99 -3.26
CA ILE A 211 -11.36 5.19 -3.44
C ILE A 211 -10.46 6.42 -3.64
N LEU A 212 -9.51 6.61 -2.73
CA LEU A 212 -8.56 7.73 -2.80
C LEU A 212 -7.67 7.64 -4.05
N ALA A 213 -7.18 6.44 -4.36
CA ALA A 213 -6.36 6.22 -5.55
C ALA A 213 -7.13 6.54 -6.84
N ALA A 214 -8.42 6.19 -6.94
CA ALA A 214 -9.26 6.48 -8.10
C ALA A 214 -9.49 7.99 -8.28
N ILE A 215 -9.78 8.71 -7.19
CA ILE A 215 -10.01 10.16 -7.23
C ILE A 215 -8.76 10.93 -7.68
N PHE A 216 -7.57 10.51 -7.23
CA PHE A 216 -6.34 11.26 -7.46
C PHE A 216 -5.47 10.72 -8.62
N ALA A 217 -5.85 9.59 -9.25
CA ALA A 217 -5.15 9.06 -10.42
C ALA A 217 -5.23 10.05 -11.59
N LYS A 218 -4.06 10.40 -12.15
CA LYS A 218 -3.93 11.16 -13.39
C LYS A 218 -2.94 10.46 -14.30
N LYS A 219 -3.38 10.03 -15.47
CA LYS A 219 -2.50 9.48 -16.51
C LYS A 219 -1.73 10.61 -17.18
N LYS A 220 -0.48 10.35 -17.56
CA LYS A 220 0.29 11.21 -18.47
C LYS A 220 -0.41 11.13 -19.84
N ILE A 221 -0.90 12.26 -20.35
CA ILE A 221 -1.38 12.35 -21.73
C ILE A 221 -0.12 12.27 -22.59
N ALA A 222 0.00 11.23 -23.41
CA ALA A 222 1.05 11.15 -24.42
C ALA A 222 0.72 12.21 -25.49
N ASN A 223 1.51 13.27 -25.52
CA ASN A 223 1.61 14.16 -26.68
C ASN A 223 2.60 13.58 -27.65
#